data_7a9b80539574f6a4e5bc60ccf7ac6a0a
#
_entry.id   7a9b80539574f6a4e5bc60ccf7ac6a0a
#
_cell.length_a   1.000
_cell.length_b   1.000
_cell.length_c   1.000
_cell.angle_alpha   90.00
_cell.angle_beta   90.00
_cell.angle_gamma   90.00
#
_symmetry.space_group_name_H-M   'P 1'
#
loop_
_entity.id
_entity.type
_entity.pdbx_description
1 polymer ?
#
loop_
_entity_poly.entity_id
_entity_poly.type
_entity_poly.pdbx_seq_one_letter_code
_entity_poly.pdbx_strand_id
1 'polypeptide(L)'
;MKKIIYLFAAGTMALAACSNEPAYKISGTAQGIADGETIYLQEAKGRELIKLDSAVVANGAFTFEGRQDAAVNRYITYIPAEGKRIMTDFFLENGNINVVLGEESTIAGTPNNDIYQNYKDEQNAARKEMRALYEKSKAEDLTEEQKAELEKQMETLDNQSMEFIYNFIDANITNPVGIHLWPSNQYSMDLAQLQALAAKVPAEYQSNEKIANLLKRIDVLAKTAVGQKFTDFTLPSPEGNPVKLSDIIAKNKYTLVDFWASWCGPCRAEMP
;
A
#
# COMPACT_ATOMS: atom_id res chain seq x y z
N MET A 1 -73.19 -44.07 12.06
CA MET A 1 -72.71 -42.68 12.22
C MET A 1 -71.21 -42.62 12.01
N LYS A 2 -70.79 -42.21 10.82
CA LYS A 2 -69.36 -42.10 10.44
C LYS A 2 -68.89 -40.68 10.72
N LYS A 3 -67.96 -40.51 11.67
CA LYS A 3 -67.33 -39.23 11.94
C LYS A 3 -66.15 -39.02 10.96
N ILE A 4 -66.28 -38.00 10.11
CA ILE A 4 -65.23 -37.56 9.19
C ILE A 4 -64.33 -36.57 9.98
N ILE A 5 -63.06 -36.93 10.16
CA ILE A 5 -62.02 -36.06 10.73
C ILE A 5 -61.38 -35.32 9.59
N TYR A 6 -61.53 -33.99 9.52
CA TYR A 6 -60.77 -33.10 8.63
C TYR A 6 -59.42 -32.82 9.26
N LEU A 7 -58.36 -33.30 8.62
CA LEU A 7 -56.98 -32.93 8.95
C LEU A 7 -56.66 -31.61 8.26
N PHE A 8 -56.56 -30.52 9.04
CA PHE A 8 -56.02 -29.26 8.53
C PHE A 8 -54.49 -29.38 8.50
N ALA A 9 -53.93 -29.50 7.29
CA ALA A 9 -52.48 -29.33 7.07
C ALA A 9 -52.18 -27.85 7.06
N ALA A 10 -51.66 -27.30 8.17
CA ALA A 10 -51.10 -25.97 8.24
C ALA A 10 -49.74 -25.98 7.52
N GLY A 11 -49.71 -25.54 6.25
CA GLY A 11 -48.49 -25.30 5.54
C GLY A 11 -47.79 -24.09 6.11
N THR A 12 -46.73 -24.29 6.85
CA THR A 12 -45.75 -23.23 7.21
C THR A 12 -45.03 -22.80 5.97
N MET A 13 -45.49 -21.70 5.33
CA MET A 13 -44.65 -20.95 4.39
C MET A 13 -43.50 -20.35 5.19
N ALA A 14 -42.32 -20.94 5.06
CA ALA A 14 -41.09 -20.30 5.47
C ALA A 14 -40.88 -19.13 4.49
N LEU A 15 -41.20 -17.91 4.94
CA LEU A 15 -40.75 -16.69 4.33
C LEU A 15 -39.22 -16.69 4.45
N ALA A 16 -38.52 -17.08 3.38
CA ALA A 16 -37.11 -16.76 3.21
C ALA A 16 -37.04 -15.24 3.16
N ALA A 17 -36.81 -14.61 4.31
CA ALA A 17 -36.39 -13.22 4.36
C ALA A 17 -35.06 -13.15 3.63
N CYS A 18 -35.07 -12.71 2.36
CA CYS A 18 -33.88 -12.21 1.73
C CYS A 18 -33.41 -11.04 2.58
N SER A 19 -32.42 -11.27 3.43
CA SER A 19 -31.73 -10.19 4.11
C SER A 19 -31.05 -9.37 3.02
N ASN A 20 -31.57 -8.17 2.78
CA ASN A 20 -30.99 -7.17 1.85
C ASN A 20 -29.72 -6.55 2.48
N GLU A 21 -28.94 -7.35 3.16
CA GLU A 21 -27.70 -6.89 3.76
C GLU A 21 -26.62 -6.74 2.68
N PRO A 22 -25.86 -5.64 2.69
CA PRO A 22 -24.80 -5.41 1.72
C PRO A 22 -23.81 -6.59 1.69
N ALA A 23 -23.53 -7.10 0.51
CA ALA A 23 -22.60 -8.21 0.28
C ALA A 23 -21.66 -7.86 -0.87
N TYR A 24 -20.47 -8.49 -0.91
CA TYR A 24 -19.60 -8.38 -2.05
C TYR A 24 -19.77 -9.58 -2.99
N LYS A 25 -19.57 -9.30 -4.27
CA LYS A 25 -19.36 -10.31 -5.30
C LYS A 25 -18.15 -9.92 -6.13
N ILE A 26 -17.12 -10.76 -6.08
CA ILE A 26 -15.95 -10.64 -6.95
C ILE A 26 -16.15 -11.51 -8.16
N SER A 27 -16.18 -10.90 -9.34
CA SER A 27 -16.22 -11.58 -10.64
C SER A 27 -14.87 -11.42 -11.30
N GLY A 28 -14.10 -12.51 -11.41
CA GLY A 28 -12.73 -12.50 -11.91
C GLY A 28 -12.60 -13.19 -13.26
N THR A 29 -11.78 -12.59 -14.15
CA THR A 29 -11.25 -13.22 -15.37
C THR A 29 -9.81 -13.61 -15.12
N ALA A 30 -9.45 -14.87 -15.40
CA ALA A 30 -8.12 -15.43 -15.18
C ALA A 30 -7.33 -15.45 -16.49
N GLN A 31 -6.58 -14.37 -16.78
CA GLN A 31 -5.81 -14.27 -18.03
C GLN A 31 -4.54 -15.11 -17.98
N GLY A 32 -4.40 -16.04 -18.93
CA GLY A 32 -3.23 -16.92 -19.01
C GLY A 32 -3.16 -17.98 -17.90
N ILE A 33 -4.24 -18.17 -17.13
CA ILE A 33 -4.35 -19.17 -16.06
C ILE A 33 -5.34 -20.25 -16.54
N ALA A 34 -4.93 -21.50 -16.49
CA ALA A 34 -5.71 -22.62 -17.01
C ALA A 34 -6.92 -22.95 -16.11
N ASP A 35 -7.96 -23.51 -16.71
CA ASP A 35 -9.08 -24.10 -15.98
C ASP A 35 -8.59 -25.22 -15.06
N GLY A 36 -9.18 -25.30 -13.85
CA GLY A 36 -8.75 -26.22 -12.78
C GLY A 36 -7.72 -25.65 -11.83
N GLU A 37 -7.06 -24.55 -12.16
CA GLU A 37 -6.13 -23.85 -11.27
C GLU A 37 -6.87 -23.12 -10.14
N THR A 38 -6.18 -22.92 -9.03
CA THR A 38 -6.79 -22.31 -7.83
C THR A 38 -6.32 -20.88 -7.63
N ILE A 39 -7.28 -19.98 -7.51
CA ILE A 39 -7.08 -18.56 -7.12
C ILE A 39 -7.37 -18.42 -5.63
N TYR A 40 -6.57 -17.63 -4.94
CA TYR A 40 -6.70 -17.39 -3.51
C TYR A 40 -7.08 -15.94 -3.23
N LEU A 41 -8.07 -15.74 -2.33
CA LEU A 41 -8.32 -14.48 -1.64
C LEU A 41 -7.52 -14.51 -0.34
N GLN A 42 -6.69 -13.47 -0.11
CA GLN A 42 -5.74 -13.46 1.01
C GLN A 42 -5.70 -12.10 1.70
N GLU A 43 -5.25 -12.09 2.96
CA GLU A 43 -4.86 -10.87 3.68
C GLU A 43 -3.36 -10.89 4.00
N ALA A 44 -2.75 -9.69 4.07
CA ALA A 44 -1.38 -9.55 4.54
C ALA A 44 -1.36 -9.40 6.07
N LYS A 45 -0.59 -10.26 6.75
CA LYS A 45 -0.32 -10.17 8.18
C LYS A 45 1.19 -10.16 8.41
N GLY A 46 1.73 -9.00 8.64
CA GLY A 46 3.18 -8.81 8.62
C GLY A 46 3.75 -9.08 7.22
N ARG A 47 4.61 -10.09 7.09
CA ARG A 47 5.21 -10.53 5.81
C ARG A 47 4.50 -11.73 5.18
N GLU A 48 3.49 -12.26 5.81
CA GLU A 48 2.77 -13.44 5.37
C GLU A 48 1.44 -13.07 4.69
N LEU A 49 1.05 -13.88 3.70
CA LEU A 49 -0.27 -13.84 3.09
C LEU A 49 -1.10 -14.98 3.67
N ILE A 50 -2.12 -14.64 4.43
CA ILE A 50 -3.03 -15.59 5.07
C ILE A 50 -4.21 -15.85 4.13
N LYS A 51 -4.47 -17.10 3.82
CA LYS A 51 -5.62 -17.50 3.00
C LYS A 51 -6.92 -17.22 3.74
N LEU A 52 -7.82 -16.50 3.07
CA LEU A 52 -9.20 -16.27 3.52
C LEU A 52 -10.16 -17.21 2.79
N ASP A 53 -9.99 -17.33 1.45
CA ASP A 53 -10.85 -18.14 0.60
C ASP A 53 -10.09 -18.64 -0.64
N SER A 54 -10.71 -19.53 -1.42
CA SER A 54 -10.17 -20.01 -2.69
C SER A 54 -11.27 -20.34 -3.69
N ALA A 55 -11.01 -20.08 -4.96
CA ALA A 55 -11.89 -20.40 -6.08
C ALA A 55 -11.12 -21.17 -7.16
N VAL A 56 -11.77 -22.12 -7.81
CA VAL A 56 -11.20 -22.83 -8.95
C VAL A 56 -11.58 -22.12 -10.24
N VAL A 57 -10.61 -21.93 -11.14
CA VAL A 57 -10.86 -21.34 -12.45
C VAL A 57 -11.71 -22.30 -13.30
N ALA A 58 -12.79 -21.79 -13.83
CA ALA A 58 -13.66 -22.51 -14.74
C ALA A 58 -14.08 -21.59 -15.90
N ASN A 59 -13.88 -22.04 -17.15
CA ASN A 59 -14.11 -21.24 -18.35
C ASN A 59 -13.38 -19.88 -18.31
N GLY A 60 -12.13 -19.87 -17.82
CA GLY A 60 -11.32 -18.67 -17.68
C GLY A 60 -11.80 -17.66 -16.62
N ALA A 61 -12.70 -18.05 -15.74
CA ALA A 61 -13.30 -17.17 -14.73
C ALA A 61 -13.22 -17.77 -13.32
N PHE A 62 -13.33 -16.90 -12.29
CA PHE A 62 -13.47 -17.29 -10.90
C PHE A 62 -14.40 -16.32 -10.16
N THR A 63 -14.94 -16.75 -9.02
CA THR A 63 -15.86 -15.92 -8.24
C THR A 63 -15.60 -16.10 -6.74
N PHE A 64 -15.69 -15.00 -6.00
CA PHE A 64 -15.81 -15.01 -4.54
C PHE A 64 -17.05 -14.22 -4.14
N GLU A 65 -17.76 -14.69 -3.13
CA GLU A 65 -18.93 -14.01 -2.57
C GLU A 65 -18.85 -14.02 -1.05
N GLY A 66 -19.33 -12.95 -0.43
CA GLY A 66 -19.33 -12.84 1.02
C GLY A 66 -19.79 -11.47 1.48
N ARG A 67 -19.44 -11.14 2.72
CA ARG A 67 -19.80 -9.87 3.35
C ARG A 67 -18.59 -9.24 4.00
N GLN A 68 -18.55 -7.91 3.97
CA GLN A 68 -17.50 -7.12 4.60
C GLN A 68 -18.12 -5.92 5.33
N ASP A 69 -17.73 -5.69 6.59
CA ASP A 69 -18.27 -4.58 7.38
C ASP A 69 -17.68 -3.23 6.99
N ALA A 70 -16.43 -3.21 6.53
CA ALA A 70 -15.74 -2.00 6.06
C ALA A 70 -14.81 -2.35 4.91
N ALA A 71 -14.50 -1.37 4.05
CA ALA A 71 -13.52 -1.54 2.99
C ALA A 71 -12.12 -1.82 3.56
N VAL A 72 -11.51 -2.93 3.15
CA VAL A 72 -10.17 -3.36 3.61
C VAL A 72 -9.32 -3.81 2.44
N ASN A 73 -8.01 -3.52 2.49
CA ASN A 73 -7.09 -4.00 1.47
C ASN A 73 -6.90 -5.51 1.58
N ARG A 74 -7.01 -6.22 0.45
CA ARG A 74 -6.84 -7.67 0.30
C ARG A 74 -6.07 -7.98 -0.97
N TYR A 75 -5.71 -9.25 -1.14
CA TYR A 75 -4.94 -9.74 -2.26
C TYR A 75 -5.70 -10.87 -2.97
N ILE A 76 -5.66 -10.84 -4.30
CA ILE A 76 -6.02 -11.98 -5.14
C ILE A 76 -4.72 -12.52 -5.74
N THR A 77 -4.48 -13.81 -5.56
CA THR A 77 -3.21 -14.44 -5.97
C THR A 77 -3.44 -15.74 -6.71
N TYR A 78 -2.59 -15.96 -7.69
CA TYR A 78 -2.36 -17.26 -8.31
C TYR A 78 -0.90 -17.65 -8.14
N ILE A 79 -0.65 -18.88 -7.70
CA ILE A 79 0.68 -19.43 -7.46
C ILE A 79 0.84 -20.63 -8.38
N PRO A 80 1.47 -20.46 -9.56
CA PRO A 80 1.73 -21.57 -10.46
C PRO A 80 2.75 -22.56 -9.87
N ALA A 81 2.73 -23.81 -10.35
CA ALA A 81 3.74 -24.80 -9.99
C ALA A 81 5.14 -24.37 -10.46
N GLU A 82 5.22 -23.72 -11.60
CA GLU A 82 6.43 -23.10 -12.16
C GLU A 82 6.15 -21.69 -12.64
N GLY A 83 7.13 -20.79 -12.52
CA GLY A 83 7.01 -19.41 -12.96
C GLY A 83 6.76 -18.40 -11.86
N LYS A 84 6.33 -17.21 -12.24
CA LYS A 84 6.11 -16.10 -11.31
C LYS A 84 4.67 -16.12 -10.78
N ARG A 85 4.54 -15.85 -9.47
CA ARG A 85 3.26 -15.56 -8.84
C ARG A 85 2.58 -14.38 -9.56
N ILE A 86 1.29 -14.52 -9.86
CA ILE A 86 0.44 -13.43 -10.29
C ILE A 86 -0.32 -12.96 -9.05
N MET A 87 -0.29 -11.66 -8.78
CA MET A 87 -0.91 -11.10 -7.59
C MET A 87 -1.34 -9.65 -7.85
N THR A 88 -2.53 -9.32 -7.36
CA THR A 88 -3.00 -7.95 -7.30
C THR A 88 -3.63 -7.67 -5.95
N ASP A 89 -3.46 -6.48 -5.44
CA ASP A 89 -4.16 -6.01 -4.27
C ASP A 89 -5.34 -5.12 -4.66
N PHE A 90 -6.34 -5.07 -3.79
CA PHE A 90 -7.60 -4.38 -4.04
C PHE A 90 -8.31 -4.09 -2.71
N PHE A 91 -9.39 -3.32 -2.77
CA PHE A 91 -10.27 -3.09 -1.63
C PHE A 91 -11.44 -4.06 -1.65
N LEU A 92 -11.48 -4.97 -0.68
CA LEU A 92 -12.64 -5.81 -0.43
C LEU A 92 -13.69 -4.96 0.30
N GLU A 93 -14.75 -4.65 -0.40
CA GLU A 93 -15.90 -3.86 0.07
C GLU A 93 -17.18 -4.43 -0.55
N ASN A 94 -18.34 -4.17 0.06
CA ASN A 94 -19.60 -4.67 -0.48
C ASN A 94 -19.94 -4.00 -1.81
N GLY A 95 -20.40 -4.78 -2.77
CA GLY A 95 -20.69 -4.40 -4.14
C GLY A 95 -20.17 -5.41 -5.15
N ASN A 96 -20.28 -5.08 -6.42
CA ASN A 96 -19.79 -5.92 -7.51
C ASN A 96 -18.36 -5.49 -7.87
N ILE A 97 -17.38 -6.31 -7.57
CA ILE A 97 -15.96 -6.09 -7.84
C ILE A 97 -15.59 -6.92 -9.06
N ASN A 98 -15.09 -6.27 -10.10
CA ASN A 98 -14.61 -6.92 -11.32
C ASN A 98 -13.07 -6.97 -11.29
N VAL A 99 -12.51 -8.15 -11.50
CA VAL A 99 -11.05 -8.38 -11.48
C VAL A 99 -10.62 -9.00 -12.79
N VAL A 100 -9.60 -8.43 -13.41
CA VAL A 100 -8.84 -9.14 -14.45
C VAL A 100 -7.52 -9.52 -13.79
N LEU A 101 -7.30 -10.82 -13.56
CA LEU A 101 -6.08 -11.33 -12.96
C LEU A 101 -5.15 -11.85 -14.06
N GLY A 102 -3.99 -11.26 -14.21
CA GLY A 102 -3.01 -11.57 -15.26
C GLY A 102 -1.72 -10.82 -15.06
N GLU A 103 -0.88 -10.73 -16.08
CA GLU A 103 0.38 -9.99 -16.06
C GLU A 103 0.13 -8.49 -15.78
N GLU A 104 -0.87 -7.90 -16.40
CA GLU A 104 -1.39 -6.56 -16.09
C GLU A 104 -2.78 -6.70 -15.48
N SER A 105 -2.84 -6.90 -14.16
CA SER A 105 -4.11 -7.06 -13.45
C SER A 105 -4.82 -5.72 -13.25
N THR A 106 -6.16 -5.72 -13.42
CA THR A 106 -7.00 -4.54 -13.19
C THR A 106 -8.20 -4.86 -12.31
N ILE A 107 -8.71 -3.84 -11.62
CA ILE A 107 -9.84 -3.97 -10.68
C ILE A 107 -10.76 -2.76 -10.83
N ALA A 108 -12.08 -3.01 -10.83
CA ALA A 108 -13.09 -1.96 -10.97
C ALA A 108 -14.43 -2.37 -10.36
N GLY A 109 -15.38 -1.45 -10.34
CA GLY A 109 -16.80 -1.70 -10.08
C GLY A 109 -17.28 -1.31 -8.70
N THR A 110 -16.37 -0.83 -7.83
CA THR A 110 -16.73 -0.22 -6.55
C THR A 110 -15.89 1.04 -6.30
N PRO A 111 -16.39 2.02 -5.51
CA PRO A 111 -15.76 3.33 -5.43
C PRO A 111 -14.28 3.31 -5.03
N ASN A 112 -13.90 2.52 -3.99
CA ASN A 112 -12.50 2.48 -3.57
C ASN A 112 -11.61 1.76 -4.59
N ASN A 113 -12.12 0.74 -5.28
CA ASN A 113 -11.39 0.04 -6.31
C ASN A 113 -11.18 0.91 -7.56
N ASP A 114 -12.18 1.68 -7.98
CA ASP A 114 -12.07 2.58 -9.12
C ASP A 114 -11.05 3.70 -8.84
N ILE A 115 -11.09 4.30 -7.64
CA ILE A 115 -10.08 5.29 -7.19
C ILE A 115 -8.69 4.65 -7.16
N TYR A 116 -8.56 3.45 -6.60
CA TYR A 116 -7.27 2.77 -6.45
C TYR A 116 -6.69 2.31 -7.78
N GLN A 117 -7.54 1.90 -8.74
CA GLN A 117 -7.10 1.54 -10.08
C GLN A 117 -6.50 2.75 -10.80
N ASN A 118 -7.14 3.92 -10.72
CA ASN A 118 -6.59 5.16 -11.28
C ASN A 118 -5.18 5.47 -10.73
N TYR A 119 -4.98 5.32 -9.42
CA TYR A 119 -3.65 5.46 -8.81
C TYR A 119 -2.64 4.46 -9.40
N LYS A 120 -3.03 3.19 -9.54
CA LYS A 120 -2.15 2.16 -10.09
C LYS A 120 -1.80 2.41 -11.55
N ASP A 121 -2.75 2.89 -12.35
CA ASP A 121 -2.55 3.18 -13.77
C ASP A 121 -1.53 4.30 -13.97
N GLU A 122 -1.65 5.41 -13.22
CA GLU A 122 -0.68 6.51 -13.25
C GLU A 122 0.70 6.07 -12.78
N GLN A 123 0.78 5.30 -11.70
CA GLN A 123 2.04 4.76 -11.19
C GLN A 123 2.68 3.77 -12.17
N ASN A 124 1.89 2.98 -12.90
CA ASN A 124 2.39 2.08 -13.93
C ASN A 124 2.91 2.85 -15.14
N ALA A 125 2.23 3.91 -15.57
CA ALA A 125 2.68 4.77 -16.65
C ALA A 125 4.03 5.42 -16.31
N ALA A 126 4.15 6.05 -15.14
CA ALA A 126 5.38 6.67 -14.68
C ALA A 126 6.55 5.65 -14.58
N ARG A 127 6.28 4.44 -14.07
CA ARG A 127 7.29 3.36 -14.01
C ARG A 127 7.73 2.87 -15.39
N LYS A 128 6.81 2.76 -16.35
CA LYS A 128 7.15 2.39 -17.75
C LYS A 128 8.05 3.46 -18.39
N GLU A 129 7.73 4.73 -18.18
CA GLU A 129 8.53 5.86 -18.71
C GLU A 129 9.91 5.91 -18.05
N MET A 130 9.99 5.84 -16.71
CA MET A 130 11.27 5.81 -15.98
C MET A 130 12.16 4.65 -16.46
N ARG A 131 11.58 3.45 -16.64
CA ARG A 131 12.32 2.31 -17.19
C ARG A 131 12.85 2.60 -18.59
N ALA A 132 12.07 3.22 -19.45
CA ALA A 132 12.51 3.57 -20.81
C ALA A 132 13.66 4.58 -20.81
N LEU A 133 13.63 5.60 -19.92
CA LEU A 133 14.74 6.54 -19.72
C LEU A 133 15.99 5.83 -19.18
N TYR A 134 15.81 4.96 -18.19
CA TYR A 134 16.92 4.19 -17.62
C TYR A 134 17.57 3.23 -18.64
N GLU A 135 16.80 2.56 -19.50
CA GLU A 135 17.38 1.72 -20.55
C GLU A 135 18.15 2.57 -21.60
N LYS A 136 17.65 3.77 -21.92
CA LYS A 136 18.41 4.72 -22.78
C LYS A 136 19.71 5.16 -22.13
N SER A 137 19.72 5.40 -20.80
CA SER A 137 20.92 5.86 -20.09
C SER A 137 22.06 4.82 -20.02
N LYS A 138 21.78 3.56 -20.36
CA LYS A 138 22.80 2.48 -20.41
C LYS A 138 23.57 2.40 -21.73
N ALA A 139 23.22 3.18 -22.75
CA ALA A 139 23.91 3.14 -24.02
C ALA A 139 25.38 3.60 -23.84
N GLU A 140 26.32 2.84 -24.42
CA GLU A 140 27.77 3.05 -24.23
C GLU A 140 28.30 4.29 -24.95
N ASP A 141 27.61 4.78 -25.98
CA ASP A 141 27.99 5.84 -26.87
C ASP A 141 27.39 7.22 -26.54
N LEU A 142 26.79 7.38 -25.34
CA LEU A 142 26.21 8.64 -24.91
C LEU A 142 27.29 9.71 -24.67
N THR A 143 27.05 10.91 -25.22
CA THR A 143 27.83 12.09 -24.84
C THR A 143 27.48 12.56 -23.42
N GLU A 144 28.36 13.34 -22.78
CA GLU A 144 28.07 13.90 -21.44
C GLU A 144 26.81 14.79 -21.44
N GLU A 145 26.55 15.52 -22.54
CA GLU A 145 25.35 16.33 -22.72
C GLU A 145 24.10 15.45 -22.77
N GLN A 146 24.15 14.31 -23.48
CA GLN A 146 23.02 13.37 -23.53
C GLN A 146 22.76 12.69 -22.17
N LYS A 147 23.81 12.35 -21.42
CA LYS A 147 23.68 11.82 -20.07
C LYS A 147 23.00 12.83 -19.14
N ALA A 148 23.49 14.09 -19.15
CA ALA A 148 22.91 15.16 -18.33
C ALA A 148 21.44 15.43 -18.68
N GLU A 149 21.08 15.38 -19.96
CA GLU A 149 19.69 15.54 -20.40
C GLU A 149 18.80 14.38 -19.92
N LEU A 150 19.27 13.11 -19.98
CA LEU A 150 18.55 11.96 -19.47
C LEU A 150 18.38 12.00 -17.95
N GLU A 151 19.42 12.40 -17.21
CA GLU A 151 19.34 12.60 -15.76
C GLU A 151 18.30 13.65 -15.40
N LYS A 152 18.26 14.78 -16.11
CA LYS A 152 17.25 15.81 -15.92
C LYS A 152 15.83 15.34 -16.22
N GLN A 153 15.65 14.52 -17.25
CA GLN A 153 14.36 13.94 -17.58
C GLN A 153 13.90 12.97 -16.49
N MET A 154 14.79 12.11 -15.98
CA MET A 154 14.50 11.19 -14.87
C MET A 154 14.16 11.96 -13.59
N GLU A 155 14.91 13.01 -13.24
CA GLU A 155 14.63 13.87 -12.08
C GLU A 155 13.27 14.57 -12.22
N THR A 156 12.95 15.07 -13.41
CA THR A 156 11.67 15.72 -13.68
C THR A 156 10.50 14.75 -13.49
N LEU A 157 10.62 13.54 -14.03
CA LEU A 157 9.60 12.49 -13.91
C LEU A 157 9.44 12.03 -12.45
N ASP A 158 10.53 11.89 -11.70
CA ASP A 158 10.51 11.55 -10.28
C ASP A 158 9.78 12.61 -9.45
N ASN A 159 10.11 13.89 -9.67
CA ASN A 159 9.44 15.02 -9.01
C ASN A 159 7.94 15.06 -9.33
N GLN A 160 7.55 14.85 -10.59
CA GLN A 160 6.14 14.77 -11.00
C GLN A 160 5.43 13.59 -10.34
N SER A 161 6.08 12.44 -10.24
CA SER A 161 5.53 11.26 -9.57
C SER A 161 5.34 11.49 -8.07
N MET A 162 6.29 12.13 -7.39
CA MET A 162 6.16 12.48 -5.97
C MET A 162 5.03 13.49 -5.73
N GLU A 163 4.91 14.51 -6.58
CA GLU A 163 3.82 15.48 -6.51
C GLU A 163 2.46 14.82 -6.75
N PHE A 164 2.34 13.95 -7.75
CA PHE A 164 1.13 13.17 -8.01
C PHE A 164 0.74 12.32 -6.78
N ILE A 165 1.69 11.57 -6.20
CA ILE A 165 1.44 10.73 -5.02
C ILE A 165 0.89 11.57 -3.87
N TYR A 166 1.53 12.69 -3.55
CA TYR A 166 1.07 13.57 -2.49
C TYR A 166 -0.33 14.10 -2.75
N ASN A 167 -0.58 14.68 -3.93
CA ASN A 167 -1.86 15.26 -4.30
C ASN A 167 -2.98 14.20 -4.31
N PHE A 168 -2.67 12.98 -4.80
CA PHE A 168 -3.62 11.88 -4.79
C PHE A 168 -3.99 11.44 -3.38
N ILE A 169 -2.99 11.29 -2.50
CA ILE A 169 -3.22 10.93 -1.10
C ILE A 169 -3.98 12.06 -0.37
N ASP A 170 -3.63 13.31 -0.61
CA ASP A 170 -4.31 14.47 0.00
C ASP A 170 -5.79 14.52 -0.37
N ALA A 171 -6.13 14.28 -1.64
CA ALA A 171 -7.50 14.22 -2.10
C ALA A 171 -8.29 13.02 -1.53
N ASN A 172 -7.61 11.96 -1.09
CA ASN A 172 -8.20 10.70 -0.66
C ASN A 172 -7.95 10.35 0.81
N ILE A 173 -7.29 11.22 1.60
CA ILE A 173 -6.88 10.90 2.98
C ILE A 173 -8.05 10.61 3.93
N THR A 174 -9.26 10.97 3.55
CA THR A 174 -10.48 10.71 4.33
C THR A 174 -11.17 9.40 3.97
N ASN A 175 -10.68 8.65 2.98
CA ASN A 175 -11.22 7.36 2.57
C ASN A 175 -10.18 6.23 2.72
N PRO A 176 -10.61 4.94 2.63
CA PRO A 176 -9.72 3.80 2.81
C PRO A 176 -8.50 3.79 1.89
N VAL A 177 -8.60 4.34 0.67
CA VAL A 177 -7.49 4.34 -0.31
C VAL A 177 -6.36 5.25 0.14
N GLY A 178 -6.65 6.49 0.51
CA GLY A 178 -5.64 7.41 1.00
C GLY A 178 -4.99 6.93 2.30
N ILE A 179 -5.79 6.40 3.23
CA ILE A 179 -5.31 5.79 4.49
C ILE A 179 -4.38 4.60 4.22
N HIS A 180 -4.68 3.79 3.21
CA HIS A 180 -3.82 2.67 2.82
C HIS A 180 -2.50 3.12 2.19
N LEU A 181 -2.56 4.12 1.30
CA LEU A 181 -1.40 4.59 0.54
C LEU A 181 -0.42 5.43 1.36
N TRP A 182 -0.91 6.25 2.29
CA TRP A 182 -0.09 7.23 3.00
C TRP A 182 1.09 6.62 3.77
N PRO A 183 0.94 5.58 4.60
CA PRO A 183 2.07 5.00 5.33
C PRO A 183 3.18 4.44 4.41
N SER A 184 2.81 3.92 3.24
CA SER A 184 3.78 3.37 2.28
C SER A 184 4.54 4.45 1.51
N ASN A 185 3.98 5.65 1.41
CA ASN A 185 4.55 6.78 0.65
C ASN A 185 5.11 7.90 1.54
N GLN A 186 5.19 7.68 2.86
CA GLN A 186 5.62 8.71 3.82
C GLN A 186 7.03 9.27 3.60
N TYR A 187 7.91 8.51 2.94
CA TYR A 187 9.31 8.90 2.72
C TYR A 187 9.51 9.81 1.51
N SER A 188 8.51 9.93 0.64
CA SER A 188 8.49 10.88 -0.47
C SER A 188 7.91 12.25 -0.10
N MET A 189 7.58 12.47 1.18
CA MET A 189 6.92 13.67 1.68
C MET A 189 7.80 14.40 2.70
N ASP A 190 7.78 15.73 2.63
CA ASP A 190 8.37 16.56 3.66
C ASP A 190 7.50 16.63 4.93
N LEU A 191 8.06 17.24 5.99
CA LEU A 191 7.36 17.35 7.28
C LEU A 191 6.06 18.16 7.17
N ALA A 192 6.04 19.22 6.37
CA ALA A 192 4.84 20.08 6.22
C ALA A 192 3.71 19.31 5.54
N GLN A 193 4.02 18.54 4.49
CA GLN A 193 3.09 17.66 3.80
C GLN A 193 2.55 16.57 4.73
N LEU A 194 3.44 15.92 5.50
CA LEU A 194 3.04 14.90 6.47
C LEU A 194 2.10 15.47 7.55
N GLN A 195 2.39 16.67 8.08
CA GLN A 195 1.54 17.34 9.06
C GLN A 195 0.19 17.78 8.47
N ALA A 196 0.17 18.25 7.25
CA ALA A 196 -1.06 18.62 6.54
C ALA A 196 -2.00 17.41 6.37
N LEU A 197 -1.47 16.25 5.99
CA LEU A 197 -2.23 15.01 5.89
C LEU A 197 -2.70 14.53 7.27
N ALA A 198 -1.82 14.55 8.29
CA ALA A 198 -2.16 14.15 9.65
C ALA A 198 -3.37 14.91 10.21
N ALA A 199 -3.47 16.20 9.92
CA ALA A 199 -4.58 17.06 10.36
C ALA A 199 -5.93 16.68 9.71
N LYS A 200 -5.93 15.96 8.58
CA LYS A 200 -7.13 15.56 7.83
C LYS A 200 -7.59 14.13 8.13
N VAL A 201 -6.76 13.31 8.80
CA VAL A 201 -7.07 11.89 9.08
C VAL A 201 -8.30 11.77 9.98
N PRO A 202 -9.37 11.08 9.56
CA PRO A 202 -10.55 10.85 10.39
C PRO A 202 -10.22 10.06 11.67
N ALA A 203 -10.95 10.34 12.74
CA ALA A 203 -10.72 9.74 14.05
C ALA A 203 -10.78 8.21 14.05
N GLU A 204 -11.65 7.64 13.21
CA GLU A 204 -11.83 6.20 13.05
C GLU A 204 -10.58 5.47 12.54
N TYR A 205 -9.71 6.15 11.78
CA TYR A 205 -8.46 5.57 11.27
C TYR A 205 -7.26 5.79 12.17
N GLN A 206 -7.34 6.68 13.16
CA GLN A 206 -6.19 7.00 14.04
C GLN A 206 -5.75 5.80 14.90
N SER A 207 -6.64 4.85 15.18
CA SER A 207 -6.32 3.59 15.88
C SER A 207 -5.68 2.52 14.98
N ASN A 208 -5.66 2.71 13.66
CA ASN A 208 -4.94 1.82 12.74
C ASN A 208 -3.44 1.85 13.07
N GLU A 209 -2.82 0.70 13.26
CA GLU A 209 -1.43 0.58 13.71
C GLU A 209 -0.45 1.36 12.81
N LYS A 210 -0.59 1.26 11.49
CA LYS A 210 0.29 1.96 10.55
C LYS A 210 0.13 3.48 10.64
N ILE A 211 -1.11 3.95 10.76
CA ILE A 211 -1.41 5.38 10.93
C ILE A 211 -0.90 5.87 12.29
N ALA A 212 -1.17 5.17 13.37
CA ALA A 212 -0.69 5.54 14.70
C ALA A 212 0.85 5.63 14.76
N ASN A 213 1.55 4.70 14.11
CA ASN A 213 3.02 4.72 14.02
C ASN A 213 3.51 5.90 13.18
N LEU A 214 2.83 6.21 12.08
CA LEU A 214 3.17 7.37 11.25
C LEU A 214 2.94 8.69 11.98
N LEU A 215 1.84 8.85 12.70
CA LEU A 215 1.57 10.03 13.51
C LEU A 215 2.67 10.24 14.59
N LYS A 216 3.07 9.17 15.28
CA LYS A 216 4.21 9.23 16.22
C LYS A 216 5.52 9.63 15.53
N ARG A 217 5.77 9.13 14.33
CA ARG A 217 6.96 9.51 13.56
C ARG A 217 6.93 11.00 13.19
N ILE A 218 5.79 11.54 12.78
CA ILE A 218 5.62 12.97 12.48
C ILE A 218 5.96 13.83 13.70
N ASP A 219 5.50 13.44 14.89
CA ASP A 219 5.84 14.13 16.15
C ASP A 219 7.35 14.12 16.43
N VAL A 220 8.04 13.03 16.12
CA VAL A 220 9.51 12.94 16.28
C VAL A 220 10.19 13.84 15.25
N LEU A 221 9.78 13.80 13.98
CA LEU A 221 10.33 14.66 12.94
C LEU A 221 10.15 16.14 13.26
N ALA A 222 8.99 16.52 13.81
CA ALA A 222 8.73 17.90 14.21
C ALA A 222 9.69 18.39 15.32
N LYS A 223 10.07 17.50 16.26
CA LYS A 223 11.02 17.81 17.34
C LYS A 223 12.48 17.90 16.88
N THR A 224 12.81 17.29 15.74
CA THR A 224 14.16 17.26 15.17
C THR A 224 14.31 18.11 13.93
N ALA A 225 13.29 18.88 13.56
CA ALA A 225 13.30 19.77 12.39
C ALA A 225 14.34 20.89 12.55
N VAL A 226 14.74 21.48 11.41
CA VAL A 226 15.63 22.65 11.38
C VAL A 226 15.07 23.77 12.25
N GLY A 227 15.95 24.37 13.08
CA GLY A 227 15.57 25.41 14.03
C GLY A 227 15.11 24.91 15.40
N GLN A 228 14.94 23.60 15.56
CA GLN A 228 14.62 23.02 16.87
C GLN A 228 15.87 22.82 17.72
N LYS A 229 15.70 22.86 19.05
CA LYS A 229 16.76 22.49 19.97
C LYS A 229 17.05 20.99 19.83
N PHE A 230 18.34 20.63 19.71
CA PHE A 230 18.73 19.21 19.61
C PHE A 230 18.23 18.40 20.82
N THR A 231 17.92 17.13 20.60
CA THR A 231 17.60 16.16 21.66
C THR A 231 18.92 15.61 22.21
N ASP A 232 19.17 15.83 23.50
CA ASP A 232 20.37 15.31 24.14
C ASP A 232 20.28 13.81 24.37
N PHE A 233 21.42 13.13 24.25
CA PHE A 233 21.54 11.70 24.54
C PHE A 233 22.93 11.36 25.04
N THR A 234 23.08 10.19 25.68
CA THR A 234 24.36 9.66 26.16
C THR A 234 24.55 8.27 25.55
N LEU A 235 25.69 8.04 24.90
CA LEU A 235 26.10 6.75 24.35
C LEU A 235 27.50 6.38 24.87
N PRO A 236 27.82 5.08 24.97
CA PRO A 236 29.19 4.67 25.32
C PRO A 236 30.16 4.97 24.17
N SER A 237 31.36 5.45 24.50
CA SER A 237 32.50 5.48 23.57
C SER A 237 32.96 4.05 23.21
N PRO A 238 33.85 3.85 22.22
CA PRO A 238 34.46 2.54 21.97
C PRO A 238 35.13 1.92 23.17
N GLU A 239 35.65 2.76 24.11
CA GLU A 239 36.28 2.35 25.37
C GLU A 239 35.26 2.06 26.48
N GLY A 240 33.96 2.26 26.23
CA GLY A 240 32.89 2.02 27.18
C GLY A 240 32.53 3.19 28.09
N ASN A 241 33.22 4.36 27.95
CA ASN A 241 32.93 5.54 28.77
C ASN A 241 31.65 6.24 28.27
N PRO A 242 30.78 6.76 29.16
CA PRO A 242 29.59 7.50 28.71
C PRO A 242 30.01 8.85 28.10
N VAL A 243 29.52 9.12 26.90
CA VAL A 243 29.70 10.35 26.14
C VAL A 243 28.34 11.03 25.96
N LYS A 244 28.19 12.25 26.48
CA LYS A 244 26.96 13.02 26.37
C LYS A 244 27.08 14.04 25.23
N LEU A 245 26.06 14.10 24.34
CA LEU A 245 26.08 14.98 23.18
C LEU A 245 26.20 16.46 23.57
N SER A 246 25.50 16.89 24.62
CA SER A 246 25.57 18.28 25.12
C SER A 246 26.98 18.71 25.55
N ASP A 247 27.79 17.79 26.07
CA ASP A 247 29.18 18.09 26.49
C ASP A 247 30.11 18.31 25.28
N ILE A 248 29.79 17.71 24.13
CA ILE A 248 30.50 17.91 22.87
C ILE A 248 30.06 19.24 22.25
N ILE A 249 28.75 19.48 22.17
CA ILE A 249 28.18 20.70 21.58
C ILE A 249 28.65 21.95 22.32
N ALA A 250 28.73 21.91 23.66
CA ALA A 250 29.17 23.05 24.47
C ALA A 250 30.60 23.50 24.16
N LYS A 251 31.43 22.64 23.60
CA LYS A 251 32.86 22.94 23.30
C LYS A 251 33.08 23.40 21.86
N ASN A 252 32.05 23.32 21.00
CA ASN A 252 32.19 23.55 19.58
C ASN A 252 31.17 24.57 19.04
N LYS A 253 31.59 25.39 18.08
CA LYS A 253 30.69 26.31 17.37
C LYS A 253 29.70 25.59 16.49
N TYR A 254 30.13 24.48 15.88
CA TYR A 254 29.33 23.57 15.04
C TYR A 254 29.65 22.12 15.41
N THR A 255 28.68 21.29 15.47
CA THR A 255 28.80 19.83 15.70
C THR A 255 28.00 19.07 14.64
N LEU A 256 28.71 18.28 13.85
CA LEU A 256 28.06 17.32 12.93
C LEU A 256 27.83 16.03 13.69
N VAL A 257 26.61 15.51 13.63
CA VAL A 257 26.25 14.19 14.20
C VAL A 257 25.85 13.30 13.04
N ASP A 258 26.66 12.25 12.81
CA ASP A 258 26.42 11.25 11.78
C ASP A 258 25.95 9.95 12.43
N PHE A 259 24.82 9.41 11.95
CA PHE A 259 24.26 8.13 12.35
C PHE A 259 24.53 7.09 11.27
N TRP A 260 25.47 6.20 11.52
CA TRP A 260 25.87 5.19 10.58
C TRP A 260 25.77 3.75 11.14
N ALA A 261 25.91 2.75 10.27
CA ALA A 261 25.96 1.35 10.66
C ALA A 261 27.00 0.59 9.83
N SER A 262 27.62 -0.42 10.41
CA SER A 262 28.66 -1.24 9.78
C SER A 262 28.18 -1.97 8.50
N TRP A 263 26.90 -2.25 8.40
CA TRP A 263 26.25 -2.86 7.23
C TRP A 263 25.75 -1.85 6.20
N CYS A 264 25.81 -0.54 6.48
CA CYS A 264 25.38 0.51 5.57
C CYS A 264 26.51 0.82 4.57
N GLY A 265 26.39 0.31 3.36
CA GLY A 265 27.39 0.51 2.29
C GLY A 265 27.64 1.99 1.96
N PRO A 266 26.60 2.80 1.66
CA PRO A 266 26.77 4.23 1.42
C PRO A 266 27.44 4.97 2.58
N CYS A 267 27.00 4.73 3.83
CA CYS A 267 27.59 5.38 5.02
C CYS A 267 29.11 5.09 5.14
N ARG A 268 29.52 3.87 4.82
CA ARG A 268 30.94 3.48 4.83
C ARG A 268 31.76 4.15 3.72
N ALA A 269 31.12 4.45 2.58
CA ALA A 269 31.77 5.13 1.46
C ALA A 269 32.02 6.62 1.72
N GLU A 270 31.22 7.24 2.61
CA GLU A 270 31.34 8.64 3.01
C GLU A 270 32.32 8.86 4.18
N MET A 271 32.71 7.77 4.88
CA MET A 271 33.72 7.87 5.93
C MET A 271 35.12 8.04 5.34
N PRO A 272 35.94 8.99 5.87
CA PRO A 272 37.31 9.22 5.41
C PRO A 272 38.23 8.01 5.64
#